data_3cc4d943a17b17af7990e1e9454b2e94
#
_entry.id   3cc4d943a17b17af7990e1e9454b2e94
#
_cell.length_a   1.000
_cell.length_b   1.000
_cell.length_c   1.000
_cell.angle_alpha   90.00
_cell.angle_beta   90.00
_cell.angle_gamma   90.00
#
_symmetry.space_group_name_H-M   'P 1'
#
loop_
_entity.id
_entity.type
_entity.pdbx_description
1 polymer ?
#
loop_
_entity_poly.entity_id
_entity_poly.type
_entity_poly.pdbx_seq_one_letter_code
_entity_poly.pdbx_strand_id
1 'polypeptide(L)'
;MQNPSDKFTVKIAPSILSADFSNLGNDVAVTAESGADLFHLDVMDGYFVPNLTFGPQMIKALRPYTSLDFEVHLMIHEPIRYISEFANAGADTLLIHYESCEDIQKTLQNLYDTSVAC
;
A
#
# COMPACT_ATOMS: atom_id res chain seq x y z
N MET A 1 -2.29 -34.86 1.91
CA MET A 1 -2.73 -34.63 3.30
C MET A 1 -2.06 -33.36 3.79
N GLN A 2 -2.80 -32.28 3.97
CA GLN A 2 -2.30 -31.06 4.58
C GLN A 2 -2.04 -31.34 6.06
N ASN A 3 -0.86 -30.92 6.53
CA ASN A 3 -0.44 -31.11 7.92
C ASN A 3 -1.35 -30.28 8.85
N PRO A 4 -1.93 -30.85 9.93
CA PRO A 4 -2.81 -30.11 10.84
C PRO A 4 -2.14 -28.98 11.62
N SER A 5 -0.86 -28.73 11.38
CA SER A 5 -0.06 -27.67 12.03
C SER A 5 0.06 -26.37 11.22
N ASP A 6 -0.58 -26.24 10.06
CA ASP A 6 -0.70 -24.97 9.35
C ASP A 6 -1.69 -24.07 10.11
N LYS A 7 -1.23 -23.56 11.25
CA LYS A 7 -1.94 -22.53 11.98
C LYS A 7 -2.01 -21.31 11.06
N PHE A 8 -3.22 -20.88 10.73
CA PHE A 8 -3.45 -19.58 10.09
C PHE A 8 -2.75 -18.52 10.93
N THR A 9 -1.69 -17.94 10.40
CA THR A 9 -1.00 -16.84 11.06
C THR A 9 -1.72 -15.55 10.68
N VAL A 10 -2.37 -14.92 11.65
CA VAL A 10 -2.96 -13.58 11.47
C VAL A 10 -1.82 -12.57 11.40
N LYS A 11 -1.84 -11.72 10.37
CA LYS A 11 -0.92 -10.59 10.22
C LYS A 11 -1.62 -9.29 10.58
N ILE A 12 -0.88 -8.40 11.22
CA ILE A 12 -1.36 -7.06 11.61
C ILE A 12 -0.76 -6.03 10.67
N ALA A 13 -1.65 -5.29 9.97
CA ALA A 13 -1.30 -4.24 9.04
C ALA A 13 -1.86 -2.89 9.51
N PRO A 14 -1.16 -2.15 10.38
CA PRO A 14 -1.62 -0.83 10.81
C PRO A 14 -1.75 0.14 9.64
N SER A 15 -2.83 0.91 9.60
CA SER A 15 -3.00 1.96 8.60
C SER A 15 -2.27 3.23 9.02
N ILE A 16 -1.45 3.76 8.11
CA ILE A 16 -0.74 5.04 8.30
C ILE A 16 -1.72 6.22 8.38
N LEU A 17 -2.94 6.04 7.88
CA LEU A 17 -3.99 7.07 7.97
C LEU A 17 -4.29 7.49 9.41
N SER A 18 -4.05 6.63 10.39
CA SER A 18 -4.26 6.91 11.83
C SER A 18 -3.03 7.49 12.53
N ALA A 19 -1.92 7.67 11.81
CA ALA A 19 -0.68 8.20 12.37
C ALA A 19 -0.67 9.74 12.43
N ASP A 20 0.29 10.31 13.14
CA ASP A 20 0.55 11.74 13.13
C ASP A 20 1.33 12.11 11.84
N PHE A 21 0.67 12.76 10.90
CA PHE A 21 1.26 13.15 9.61
C PHE A 21 2.44 14.12 9.77
N SER A 22 2.53 14.84 10.89
CA SER A 22 3.68 15.71 11.18
C SER A 22 4.93 14.93 11.63
N ASN A 23 4.79 13.64 11.97
CA ASN A 23 5.87 12.81 12.50
C ASN A 23 5.78 11.34 12.02
N LEU A 24 5.40 11.12 10.76
CA LEU A 24 5.13 9.79 10.20
C LEU A 24 6.30 8.82 10.30
N GLY A 25 7.52 9.29 10.05
CA GLY A 25 8.70 8.44 10.09
C GLY A 25 8.90 7.79 11.47
N ASN A 26 8.77 8.58 12.53
CA ASN A 26 8.86 8.08 13.90
C ASN A 26 7.73 7.11 14.22
N ASP A 27 6.48 7.43 13.84
CA ASP A 27 5.33 6.58 14.08
C ASP A 27 5.47 5.22 13.38
N VAL A 28 5.97 5.21 12.15
CA VAL A 28 6.27 3.99 11.40
C VAL A 28 7.33 3.15 12.11
N ALA A 29 8.46 3.76 12.52
CA ALA A 29 9.54 3.05 13.20
C ALA A 29 9.06 2.42 14.52
N VAL A 30 8.38 3.17 15.37
CA VAL A 30 7.85 2.71 16.66
C VAL A 30 6.82 1.60 16.48
N THR A 31 5.92 1.74 15.49
CA THR A 31 4.89 0.74 15.20
C THR A 31 5.49 -0.56 14.67
N ALA A 32 6.53 -0.48 13.83
CA ALA A 32 7.26 -1.65 13.36
C ALA A 32 7.92 -2.41 14.51
N GLU A 33 8.58 -1.71 15.43
CA GLU A 33 9.20 -2.30 16.63
C GLU A 33 8.15 -2.90 17.59
N SER A 34 6.92 -2.39 17.56
CA SER A 34 5.82 -2.86 18.42
C SER A 34 5.15 -4.14 17.92
N GLY A 35 5.57 -4.69 16.78
CA GLY A 35 5.13 -6.00 16.29
C GLY A 35 4.14 -5.95 15.11
N ALA A 36 4.08 -4.87 14.36
CA ALA A 36 3.40 -4.86 13.06
C ALA A 36 4.06 -5.85 12.09
N ASP A 37 3.26 -6.49 11.23
CA ASP A 37 3.76 -7.42 10.20
C ASP A 37 4.01 -6.72 8.86
N LEU A 38 3.22 -5.70 8.55
CA LEU A 38 3.32 -4.86 7.36
C LEU A 38 2.61 -3.53 7.65
N PHE A 39 2.67 -2.59 6.70
CA PHE A 39 1.92 -1.33 6.79
C PHE A 39 0.89 -1.21 5.67
N HIS A 40 -0.28 -0.69 6.00
CA HIS A 40 -1.33 -0.36 5.05
C HIS A 40 -1.36 1.15 4.80
N LEU A 41 -1.23 1.55 3.52
CA LEU A 41 -1.14 2.94 3.12
C LEU A 41 -2.33 3.31 2.23
N ASP A 42 -3.30 4.04 2.78
CA ASP A 42 -4.54 4.41 2.11
C ASP A 42 -4.37 5.69 1.28
N VAL A 43 -4.25 5.54 -0.04
CA VAL A 43 -4.13 6.64 -0.99
C VAL A 43 -5.49 7.00 -1.56
N MET A 44 -5.89 8.26 -1.36
CA MET A 44 -7.19 8.79 -1.77
C MET A 44 -7.02 10.07 -2.58
N ASP A 45 -7.76 10.20 -3.68
CA ASP A 45 -7.62 11.30 -4.64
C ASP A 45 -8.72 12.38 -4.56
N GLY A 46 -9.70 12.21 -3.68
CA GLY A 46 -10.83 13.14 -3.57
C GLY A 46 -11.84 13.06 -4.70
N TYR A 47 -11.64 12.16 -5.66
CA TYR A 47 -12.53 11.91 -6.79
C TYR A 47 -13.23 10.55 -6.67
N PHE A 48 -12.47 9.48 -6.56
CA PHE A 48 -12.99 8.12 -6.36
C PHE A 48 -13.61 7.97 -4.97
N VAL A 49 -12.99 8.59 -3.97
CA VAL A 49 -13.48 8.70 -2.58
C VAL A 49 -13.43 10.15 -2.11
N PRO A 50 -14.30 10.56 -1.16
CA PRO A 50 -14.44 11.97 -0.75
C PRO A 50 -13.39 12.41 0.27
N ASN A 51 -12.14 12.05 0.08
CA ASN A 51 -11.00 12.44 0.93
C ASN A 51 -9.72 12.55 0.10
N LEU A 52 -8.76 13.32 0.57
CA LEU A 52 -7.43 13.47 0.02
C LEU A 52 -6.41 13.08 1.07
N THR A 53 -5.46 12.20 0.74
CA THR A 53 -4.46 11.76 1.72
C THR A 53 -3.04 12.13 1.28
N PHE A 54 -2.38 11.28 0.53
CA PHE A 54 -0.96 11.45 0.16
C PHE A 54 -0.65 10.68 -1.14
N GLY A 55 0.54 10.87 -1.65
CA GLY A 55 1.00 10.28 -2.90
C GLY A 55 2.34 9.56 -2.80
N PRO A 56 2.94 9.19 -3.93
CA PRO A 56 4.18 8.41 -3.99
C PRO A 56 5.36 9.06 -3.26
N GLN A 57 5.44 10.38 -3.28
CA GLN A 57 6.54 11.12 -2.64
C GLN A 57 6.60 10.86 -1.13
N MET A 58 5.44 10.81 -0.46
CA MET A 58 5.37 10.50 0.97
C MET A 58 5.79 9.06 1.25
N ILE A 59 5.34 8.11 0.43
CA ILE A 59 5.69 6.69 0.56
C ILE A 59 7.21 6.51 0.42
N LYS A 60 7.81 7.17 -0.57
CA LYS A 60 9.26 7.16 -0.77
C LYS A 60 10.00 7.72 0.45
N ALA A 61 9.48 8.78 1.07
CA ALA A 61 10.08 9.39 2.26
C ALA A 61 9.99 8.46 3.48
N LEU A 62 8.96 7.62 3.59
CA LEU A 62 8.78 6.66 4.67
C LEU A 62 9.62 5.39 4.52
N ARG A 63 9.98 5.02 3.30
CA ARG A 63 10.67 3.75 3.04
C ARG A 63 11.90 3.48 3.90
N PRO A 64 12.77 4.46 4.22
CA PRO A 64 13.95 4.24 5.06
C PRO A 64 13.64 3.91 6.53
N TYR A 65 12.43 4.15 7.02
CA TYR A 65 12.07 3.99 8.42
C TYR A 65 11.71 2.56 8.83
N THR A 66 11.51 1.67 7.86
CA THR A 66 11.18 0.26 8.14
C THR A 66 11.53 -0.63 6.94
N SER A 67 11.86 -1.89 7.22
CA SER A 67 12.00 -2.95 6.22
C SER A 67 10.70 -3.75 6.00
N LEU A 68 9.65 -3.48 6.79
CA LEU A 68 8.36 -4.15 6.61
C LEU A 68 7.70 -3.76 5.29
N ASP A 69 6.91 -4.68 4.74
CA ASP A 69 6.22 -4.46 3.48
C ASP A 69 5.22 -3.30 3.55
N PHE A 70 5.14 -2.54 2.47
CA PHE A 70 4.14 -1.51 2.24
C PHE A 70 3.06 -2.02 1.29
N GLU A 71 1.87 -2.27 1.83
CA GLU A 71 0.66 -2.56 1.07
C GLU A 71 -0.06 -1.24 0.79
N VAL A 72 0.02 -0.76 -0.44
CA VAL A 72 -0.51 0.52 -0.85
C VAL A 72 -1.88 0.34 -1.49
N HIS A 73 -2.92 0.89 -0.86
CA HIS A 73 -4.30 0.81 -1.27
C HIS A 73 -4.69 2.04 -2.09
N LEU A 74 -4.84 1.85 -3.40
CA LEU A 74 -5.13 2.93 -4.33
C LEU A 74 -6.64 3.14 -4.49
N MET A 75 -7.20 4.02 -3.68
CA MET A 75 -8.57 4.53 -3.83
C MET A 75 -8.56 5.77 -4.72
N ILE A 76 -8.13 5.58 -5.97
CA ILE A 76 -7.95 6.65 -6.96
C ILE A 76 -8.59 6.28 -8.29
N HIS A 77 -9.01 7.29 -9.04
CA HIS A 77 -9.50 7.13 -10.40
C HIS A 77 -8.35 6.80 -11.35
N GLU A 78 -8.54 5.80 -12.21
CA GLU A 78 -7.55 5.38 -13.20
C GLU A 78 -6.17 5.08 -12.60
N PRO A 79 -6.03 4.08 -11.70
CA PRO A 79 -4.78 3.78 -11.01
C PRO A 79 -3.63 3.42 -11.96
N ILE A 80 -3.91 2.93 -13.17
CA ILE A 80 -2.90 2.60 -14.17
C ILE A 80 -1.94 3.77 -14.46
N ARG A 81 -2.40 5.00 -14.27
CA ARG A 81 -1.59 6.21 -14.48
C ARG A 81 -0.45 6.37 -13.48
N TYR A 82 -0.54 5.69 -12.32
CA TYR A 82 0.34 5.90 -11.18
C TYR A 82 1.06 4.64 -10.68
N ILE A 83 0.73 3.45 -11.23
CA ILE A 83 1.28 2.17 -10.78
C ILE A 83 2.81 2.20 -10.71
N SER A 84 3.46 2.66 -11.79
CA SER A 84 4.93 2.71 -11.84
C SER A 84 5.51 3.67 -10.80
N GLU A 85 4.85 4.79 -10.53
CA GLU A 85 5.32 5.77 -9.54
C GLU A 85 5.23 5.19 -8.12
N PHE A 86 4.14 4.51 -7.77
CA PHE A 86 3.99 3.86 -6.47
C PHE A 86 4.95 2.69 -6.29
N ALA A 87 5.14 1.87 -7.32
CA ALA A 87 6.13 0.79 -7.30
C ALA A 87 7.54 1.34 -7.05
N ASN A 88 7.94 2.38 -7.79
CA ASN A 88 9.25 3.02 -7.63
C ASN A 88 9.42 3.75 -6.28
N ALA A 89 8.32 4.16 -5.67
CA ALA A 89 8.33 4.77 -4.33
C ALA A 89 8.60 3.75 -3.22
N GLY A 90 8.43 2.46 -3.47
CA GLY A 90 8.70 1.39 -2.52
C GLY A 90 7.46 0.61 -2.06
N ALA A 91 6.37 0.66 -2.81
CA ALA A 91 5.24 -0.24 -2.59
C ALA A 91 5.65 -1.69 -2.90
N ASP A 92 5.35 -2.60 -1.98
CA ASP A 92 5.56 -4.05 -2.15
C ASP A 92 4.31 -4.72 -2.71
N THR A 93 3.14 -4.19 -2.37
CA THR A 93 1.83 -4.62 -2.88
C THR A 93 0.99 -3.40 -3.25
N LEU A 94 0.27 -3.48 -4.36
CA LEU A 94 -0.70 -2.48 -4.79
C LEU A 94 -2.10 -3.08 -4.83
N LEU A 95 -3.02 -2.55 -4.04
CA LEU A 95 -4.44 -2.88 -4.08
C LEU A 95 -5.18 -1.84 -4.92
N ILE A 96 -5.95 -2.30 -5.89
CA ILE A 96 -6.75 -1.46 -6.78
C ILE A 96 -8.23 -1.83 -6.70
N HIS A 97 -9.09 -0.90 -7.12
CA HIS A 97 -10.52 -1.15 -7.25
C HIS A 97 -10.90 -1.37 -8.71
N TYR A 98 -11.61 -2.47 -8.97
CA TYR A 98 -12.16 -2.78 -10.29
C TYR A 98 -12.96 -1.59 -10.85
N GLU A 99 -13.76 -0.96 -10.00
CA GLU A 99 -14.68 0.12 -10.34
C GLU A 99 -13.96 1.42 -10.73
N SER A 100 -12.68 1.57 -10.36
CA SER A 100 -11.88 2.76 -10.67
C SER A 100 -11.12 2.65 -11.98
N CYS A 101 -11.15 1.48 -12.65
CA CYS A 101 -10.41 1.20 -13.87
C CYS A 101 -11.32 1.28 -15.10
N GLU A 102 -10.92 2.05 -16.12
CA GLU A 102 -11.56 1.99 -17.45
C GLU A 102 -11.33 0.63 -18.12
N ASP A 103 -10.08 0.12 -18.04
CA ASP A 103 -9.67 -1.16 -18.60
C ASP A 103 -8.91 -1.96 -17.53
N ILE A 104 -9.63 -2.86 -16.88
CA ILE A 104 -9.06 -3.68 -15.80
C ILE A 104 -7.99 -4.65 -16.33
N GLN A 105 -8.14 -5.20 -17.53
CA GLN A 105 -7.17 -6.14 -18.09
C GLN A 105 -5.84 -5.45 -18.35
N LYS A 106 -5.87 -4.25 -18.93
CA LYS A 106 -4.69 -3.43 -19.17
C LYS A 106 -4.03 -3.00 -17.86
N THR A 107 -4.84 -2.66 -16.86
CA THR A 107 -4.34 -2.26 -15.53
C THR A 107 -3.64 -3.42 -14.84
N LEU A 108 -4.21 -4.63 -14.86
CA LEU A 108 -3.59 -5.83 -14.29
C LEU A 108 -2.31 -6.21 -15.02
N GLN A 109 -2.27 -6.09 -16.36
CA GLN A 109 -1.05 -6.33 -17.13
C GLN A 109 0.05 -5.34 -16.73
N ASN A 110 -0.29 -4.08 -16.55
CA ASN A 110 0.66 -3.05 -16.09
C ASN A 110 1.21 -3.36 -14.69
N LEU A 111 0.35 -3.79 -13.75
CA LEU A 111 0.77 -4.25 -12.42
C LEU A 111 1.74 -5.44 -12.53
N TYR A 112 1.41 -6.44 -13.34
CA TYR A 112 2.27 -7.59 -13.56
C TYR A 112 3.65 -7.18 -14.11
N ASP A 113 3.69 -6.25 -15.06
CA ASP A 113 4.93 -5.79 -15.70
C ASP A 113 5.83 -5.00 -14.74
N THR A 114 5.27 -4.39 -13.68
CA THR A 114 6.05 -3.68 -12.64
C THR A 114 6.65 -4.62 -11.59
N SER A 115 6.30 -5.91 -11.60
CA SER A 115 6.75 -6.91 -10.62
C SER A 115 6.36 -6.59 -9.17
N VAL A 116 5.34 -5.79 -8.98
CA VAL A 116 4.73 -5.53 -7.66
C VAL A 116 3.60 -6.53 -7.45
N ALA A 117 3.45 -7.04 -6.22
CA ALA A 117 2.31 -7.89 -5.87
C ALA A 117 0.98 -7.10 -5.94
N CYS A 118 -0.13 -7.79 -6.21
CA CYS A 118 -1.47 -7.18 -6.28
C CYS A 118 -2.55 -8.11 -5.69
#